data_31608351ad3395686167a23c8a749842
#
_entry.id   31608351ad3395686167a23c8a749842
#
_cell.length_a   1.000
_cell.length_b   1.000
_cell.length_c   1.000
_cell.angle_alpha   90.00
_cell.angle_beta   90.00
_cell.angle_gamma   90.00
#
_symmetry.space_group_name_H-M   'P 1'
#
loop_
_entity.id
_entity.type
_entity.pdbx_description
1 polymer ?
#
loop_
_entity_poly.entity_id
_entity_poly.type
_entity_poly.pdbx_seq_one_letter_code
_entity_poly.pdbx_strand_id
1 'polypeptide(L)'
;RIESYDPEWPLPKLFRLKKGGKINTAIFEGATINTPSMLATEDYIAALEWGKSIGGLPALIERANANAKVLTDWIEATPYVRNMVDDPAKRTNTGVCFVFQGEWFDSLSEDEQAAVPGKIYKMLEAEGVGYDFNGYRDAPPSLRIWCGGTVESEDIARLIPWIEWAFAELQK
;
A
#
# COMPACT_ATOMS: atom_id res chain seq x y z
N ARG A 1 17.89 -17.14 15.87
CA ARG A 1 16.96 -17.75 14.89
C ARG A 1 17.66 -18.07 13.56
N ILE A 2 18.45 -17.14 12.98
CA ILE A 2 19.21 -17.37 11.74
C ILE A 2 20.29 -18.46 11.95
N GLU A 3 20.98 -18.46 13.06
CA GLU A 3 22.03 -19.45 13.35
C GLU A 3 21.52 -20.88 13.48
N SER A 4 20.30 -21.05 14.00
CA SER A 4 19.67 -22.37 14.19
C SER A 4 18.87 -22.84 12.95
N TYR A 5 18.70 -21.99 11.93
CA TYR A 5 17.97 -22.36 10.73
C TYR A 5 18.87 -23.14 9.76
N ASP A 6 18.51 -24.38 9.50
CA ASP A 6 19.25 -25.29 8.63
C ASP A 6 18.24 -26.01 7.70
N PRO A 7 17.95 -25.44 6.51
CA PRO A 7 16.96 -25.98 5.62
C PRO A 7 17.46 -27.27 4.94
N GLU A 8 16.52 -28.16 4.61
CA GLU A 8 16.81 -29.45 3.96
C GLU A 8 17.37 -29.32 2.53
N TRP A 9 17.12 -28.18 1.90
CA TRP A 9 17.56 -27.87 0.53
C TRP A 9 18.50 -26.66 0.48
N PRO A 10 19.36 -26.55 -0.53
CA PRO A 10 20.26 -25.42 -0.68
C PRO A 10 19.48 -24.12 -0.91
N LEU A 11 19.67 -23.14 -0.01
CA LEU A 11 19.09 -21.82 -0.22
C LEU A 11 19.68 -21.10 -1.43
N PRO A 12 18.90 -20.29 -2.15
CA PRO A 12 19.43 -19.30 -3.09
C PRO A 12 20.51 -18.45 -2.44
N LYS A 13 21.50 -18.02 -3.22
CA LYS A 13 22.68 -17.28 -2.72
C LYS A 13 22.33 -16.08 -1.84
N LEU A 14 21.23 -15.39 -2.20
CA LEU A 14 20.70 -14.23 -1.48
C LEU A 14 20.34 -14.55 -0.01
N PHE A 15 19.88 -15.76 0.27
CA PHE A 15 19.43 -16.17 1.62
C PHE A 15 20.48 -16.95 2.40
N ARG A 16 21.71 -17.10 1.86
CA ARG A 16 22.81 -17.79 2.54
C ARG A 16 23.49 -16.87 3.54
N LEU A 17 22.83 -16.62 4.66
CA LEU A 17 23.34 -15.72 5.70
C LEU A 17 24.32 -16.38 6.66
N LYS A 18 24.64 -17.68 6.46
CA LYS A 18 25.59 -18.44 7.28
C LYS A 18 26.81 -18.83 6.45
N LYS A 19 27.97 -18.85 7.12
CA LYS A 19 29.24 -19.40 6.61
C LYS A 19 29.92 -20.18 7.74
N GLY A 20 30.17 -21.48 7.54
CA GLY A 20 30.78 -22.32 8.59
C GLY A 20 29.94 -22.43 9.87
N GLY A 21 28.61 -22.48 9.76
CA GLY A 21 27.70 -22.60 10.90
C GLY A 21 27.43 -21.30 11.66
N LYS A 22 28.10 -20.20 11.35
CA LYS A 22 27.94 -18.88 11.99
C LYS A 22 27.35 -17.85 11.03
N ILE A 23 26.77 -16.80 11.58
CA ILE A 23 26.28 -15.67 10.78
C ILE A 23 27.45 -15.08 9.99
N ASN A 24 27.24 -14.84 8.71
CA ASN A 24 28.22 -14.19 7.84
C ASN A 24 28.13 -12.67 7.99
N THR A 25 28.97 -12.08 8.83
CA THR A 25 28.97 -10.63 9.07
C THR A 25 29.60 -9.83 7.93
N ALA A 26 30.39 -10.47 7.06
CA ALA A 26 31.09 -9.80 5.97
C ALA A 26 30.15 -9.05 4.99
N ILE A 27 28.87 -9.48 4.89
CA ILE A 27 27.86 -8.79 4.10
C ILE A 27 27.57 -7.37 4.60
N PHE A 28 27.77 -7.12 5.90
CA PHE A 28 27.62 -5.79 6.51
C PHE A 28 28.91 -4.97 6.44
N GLU A 29 30.02 -5.57 5.99
CA GLU A 29 31.32 -4.98 5.82
C GLU A 29 31.69 -4.76 4.33
N GLY A 30 30.68 -4.83 3.44
CA GLY A 30 30.83 -4.59 2.02
C GLY A 30 31.04 -5.83 1.14
N ALA A 31 31.02 -7.06 1.71
CA ALA A 31 31.05 -8.29 0.91
C ALA A 31 29.68 -8.59 0.30
N THR A 32 29.27 -7.82 -0.66
CA THR A 32 27.97 -7.94 -1.35
C THR A 32 27.98 -9.10 -2.33
N ILE A 33 26.79 -9.62 -2.67
CA ILE A 33 26.61 -10.75 -3.61
C ILE A 33 27.07 -10.38 -5.02
N ASN A 34 26.72 -9.17 -5.44
CA ASN A 34 27.11 -8.55 -6.71
C ASN A 34 27.58 -7.11 -6.44
N THR A 35 28.24 -6.50 -7.41
CA THR A 35 28.54 -5.07 -7.35
C THR A 35 27.26 -4.28 -7.22
N PRO A 36 27.10 -3.43 -6.18
CA PRO A 36 25.92 -2.61 -6.03
C PRO A 36 25.73 -1.66 -7.21
N SER A 37 24.48 -1.40 -7.58
CA SER A 37 24.15 -0.31 -8.47
C SER A 37 24.36 1.01 -7.75
N MET A 38 25.29 1.84 -8.21
CA MET A 38 25.54 3.16 -7.63
C MET A 38 24.31 4.06 -7.72
N LEU A 39 23.59 4.03 -8.85
CA LEU A 39 22.36 4.80 -9.02
C LEU A 39 21.31 4.42 -7.95
N ALA A 40 21.01 3.13 -7.79
CA ALA A 40 20.05 2.69 -6.77
C ALA A 40 20.52 3.02 -5.33
N THR A 41 21.83 3.02 -5.08
CA THR A 41 22.40 3.38 -3.78
C THR A 41 22.22 4.88 -3.51
N GLU A 42 22.51 5.74 -4.47
CA GLU A 42 22.33 7.19 -4.33
C GLU A 42 20.86 7.58 -4.19
N ASP A 43 19.95 6.96 -4.96
CA ASP A 43 18.52 7.16 -4.82
C ASP A 43 18.04 6.79 -3.41
N TYR A 44 18.54 5.68 -2.87
CA TYR A 44 18.18 5.26 -1.52
C TYR A 44 18.74 6.18 -0.44
N ILE A 45 19.97 6.66 -0.61
CA ILE A 45 20.58 7.66 0.29
C ILE A 45 19.75 8.96 0.27
N ALA A 46 19.39 9.45 -0.90
CA ALA A 46 18.55 10.65 -1.03
C ALA A 46 17.20 10.49 -0.34
N ALA A 47 16.56 9.32 -0.47
CA ALA A 47 15.31 9.01 0.22
C ALA A 47 15.47 8.98 1.75
N LEU A 48 16.58 8.42 2.27
CA LEU A 48 16.89 8.40 3.70
C LEU A 48 17.19 9.82 4.24
N GLU A 49 17.92 10.63 3.50
CA GLU A 49 18.22 12.03 3.85
C GLU A 49 16.95 12.87 3.90
N TRP A 50 16.06 12.71 2.91
CA TRP A 50 14.73 13.32 2.96
C TRP A 50 13.95 12.89 4.20
N GLY A 51 13.82 11.58 4.46
CA GLY A 51 13.14 11.08 5.64
C GLY A 51 13.71 11.63 6.94
N LYS A 52 15.06 11.74 7.03
CA LYS A 52 15.73 12.33 8.18
C LYS A 52 15.42 13.83 8.31
N SER A 53 15.37 14.57 7.21
CA SER A 53 15.13 16.01 7.21
C SER A 53 13.76 16.42 7.72
N ILE A 54 12.73 15.53 7.53
CA ILE A 54 11.37 15.77 8.01
C ILE A 54 11.11 15.28 9.44
N GLY A 55 12.11 14.71 10.13
CA GLY A 55 12.01 14.21 11.51
C GLY A 55 12.19 12.70 11.66
N GLY A 56 12.62 11.99 10.61
CA GLY A 56 12.97 10.57 10.62
C GLY A 56 11.75 9.64 10.71
N LEU A 57 11.99 8.44 11.22
CA LEU A 57 10.94 7.42 11.32
C LEU A 57 9.69 7.86 12.10
N PRO A 58 9.78 8.58 13.25
CA PRO A 58 8.57 9.07 13.93
C PRO A 58 7.69 9.95 13.04
N ALA A 59 8.28 10.89 12.32
CA ALA A 59 7.53 11.76 11.42
C ALA A 59 6.93 11.00 10.22
N LEU A 60 7.62 10.02 9.67
CA LEU A 60 7.07 9.16 8.62
C LEU A 60 5.86 8.34 9.10
N ILE A 61 5.92 7.82 10.33
CA ILE A 61 4.79 7.10 10.95
C ILE A 61 3.61 8.04 11.16
N GLU A 62 3.87 9.24 11.69
CA GLU A 62 2.82 10.25 11.93
C GLU A 62 2.14 10.67 10.62
N ARG A 63 2.90 10.91 9.55
CA ARG A 63 2.37 11.21 8.22
C ARG A 63 1.48 10.08 7.70
N ALA A 64 1.95 8.84 7.77
CA ALA A 64 1.17 7.68 7.33
C ALA A 64 -0.13 7.53 8.14
N ASN A 65 -0.08 7.74 9.45
CA ASN A 65 -1.27 7.70 10.31
C ASN A 65 -2.26 8.83 9.97
N ALA A 66 -1.78 10.06 9.76
CA ALA A 66 -2.62 11.19 9.36
C ALA A 66 -3.29 10.94 8.01
N ASN A 67 -2.55 10.44 7.04
CA ASN A 67 -3.04 10.07 5.71
C ASN A 67 -4.13 9.00 5.79
N ALA A 68 -3.86 7.91 6.49
CA ALA A 68 -4.83 6.83 6.67
C ALA A 68 -6.08 7.31 7.41
N LYS A 69 -5.92 8.23 8.37
CA LYS A 69 -7.05 8.79 9.12
C LYS A 69 -8.01 9.57 8.22
N VAL A 70 -7.52 10.40 7.30
CA VAL A 70 -8.36 11.12 6.33
C VAL A 70 -9.27 10.15 5.57
N LEU A 71 -8.70 9.06 5.07
CA LEU A 71 -9.45 8.09 4.28
C LEU A 71 -10.39 7.23 5.16
N THR A 72 -9.94 6.81 6.34
CA THR A 72 -10.77 5.98 7.23
C THR A 72 -11.93 6.77 7.85
N ASP A 73 -11.75 8.04 8.19
CA ASP A 73 -12.84 8.91 8.66
C ASP A 73 -13.93 9.04 7.57
N TRP A 74 -13.53 9.21 6.29
CA TRP A 74 -14.46 9.22 5.18
C TRP A 74 -15.17 7.86 5.00
N ILE A 75 -14.45 6.75 5.05
CA ILE A 75 -15.03 5.40 4.93
C ILE A 75 -16.07 5.17 6.03
N GLU A 76 -15.78 5.57 7.27
CA GLU A 76 -16.68 5.39 8.41
C GLU A 76 -17.93 6.30 8.34
N ALA A 77 -17.82 7.46 7.70
CA ALA A 77 -18.94 8.39 7.49
C ALA A 77 -19.78 8.06 6.24
N THR A 78 -19.31 7.20 5.36
CA THR A 78 -19.91 6.96 4.03
C THR A 78 -20.63 5.62 3.99
N PRO A 79 -21.98 5.58 3.85
CA PRO A 79 -22.76 4.35 4.03
C PRO A 79 -22.54 3.30 2.91
N TYR A 80 -22.06 3.71 1.74
CA TYR A 80 -21.87 2.83 0.59
C TYR A 80 -20.46 2.25 0.45
N VAL A 81 -19.58 2.50 1.42
CA VAL A 81 -18.26 1.90 1.52
C VAL A 81 -18.01 1.35 2.92
N ARG A 82 -17.09 0.42 3.06
CA ARG A 82 -16.58 -0.04 4.35
C ARG A 82 -15.11 -0.46 4.23
N ASN A 83 -14.40 -0.45 5.34
CA ASN A 83 -13.06 -1.03 5.37
C ASN A 83 -13.11 -2.52 4.96
N MET A 84 -12.15 -2.95 4.14
CA MET A 84 -12.06 -4.36 3.74
C MET A 84 -11.74 -5.27 4.94
N VAL A 85 -10.98 -4.77 5.91
CA VAL A 85 -10.62 -5.48 7.14
C VAL A 85 -11.45 -4.93 8.30
N ASP A 86 -12.30 -5.79 8.89
CA ASP A 86 -13.22 -5.39 9.96
C ASP A 86 -12.48 -5.03 11.25
N ASP A 87 -11.49 -5.83 11.66
CA ASP A 87 -10.69 -5.60 12.87
C ASP A 87 -9.70 -4.45 12.68
N PRO A 88 -9.88 -3.29 13.33
CA PRO A 88 -8.98 -2.15 13.19
C PRO A 88 -7.52 -2.46 13.54
N ALA A 89 -7.27 -3.41 14.45
CA ALA A 89 -5.92 -3.79 14.85
C ALA A 89 -5.13 -4.53 13.76
N LYS A 90 -5.83 -5.00 12.72
CA LYS A 90 -5.24 -5.71 11.57
C LYS A 90 -5.16 -4.85 10.31
N ARG A 91 -5.65 -3.62 10.35
CA ARG A 91 -5.59 -2.68 9.22
C ARG A 91 -4.18 -2.13 9.06
N THR A 92 -3.77 -1.96 7.80
CA THR A 92 -2.56 -1.20 7.48
C THR A 92 -2.87 0.29 7.38
N ASN A 93 -1.91 1.13 7.76
CA ASN A 93 -1.98 2.59 7.62
C ASN A 93 -1.30 3.12 6.35
N THR A 94 -0.78 2.24 5.49
CA THR A 94 -0.06 2.65 4.28
C THR A 94 -0.76 2.26 2.99
N GLY A 95 -1.39 1.09 2.94
CA GLY A 95 -2.18 0.64 1.80
C GLY A 95 -3.62 0.39 2.24
N VAL A 96 -4.40 1.45 2.40
CA VAL A 96 -5.78 1.35 2.88
C VAL A 96 -6.68 0.78 1.80
N CYS A 97 -7.35 -0.33 2.11
CA CYS A 97 -8.27 -1.01 1.21
C CYS A 97 -9.70 -0.89 1.72
N PHE A 98 -10.62 -0.61 0.81
CA PHE A 98 -12.05 -0.56 1.11
C PHE A 98 -12.88 -1.19 -0.01
N VAL A 99 -14.07 -1.59 0.34
CA VAL A 99 -15.04 -2.27 -0.54
C VAL A 99 -16.35 -1.50 -0.57
N PHE A 100 -17.12 -1.71 -1.62
CA PHE A 100 -18.44 -1.10 -1.78
C PHE A 100 -19.51 -1.97 -1.11
N GLN A 101 -20.61 -1.35 -0.72
CA GLN A 101 -21.77 -1.97 -0.08
C GLN A 101 -23.03 -1.13 -0.31
N GLY A 102 -24.17 -1.57 0.20
CA GLY A 102 -25.42 -0.81 0.22
C GLY A 102 -26.38 -1.20 -0.90
N GLU A 103 -27.62 -0.68 -0.81
CA GLU A 103 -28.75 -1.17 -1.59
C GLU A 103 -28.50 -1.24 -3.10
N TRP A 104 -27.93 -0.17 -3.67
CA TRP A 104 -27.60 -0.17 -5.10
C TRP A 104 -26.56 -1.23 -5.44
N PHE A 105 -25.46 -1.27 -4.69
CA PHE A 105 -24.37 -2.23 -4.94
C PHE A 105 -24.84 -3.68 -4.76
N ASP A 106 -25.62 -3.93 -3.70
CA ASP A 106 -26.13 -5.25 -3.38
C ASP A 106 -27.21 -5.73 -4.37
N SER A 107 -27.83 -4.81 -5.13
CA SER A 107 -28.78 -5.14 -6.21
C SER A 107 -28.11 -5.63 -7.50
N LEU A 108 -26.81 -5.41 -7.66
CA LEU A 108 -26.02 -5.82 -8.81
C LEU A 108 -25.72 -7.32 -8.77
N SER A 109 -25.55 -7.93 -9.94
CA SER A 109 -25.02 -9.28 -10.05
C SER A 109 -23.57 -9.35 -9.52
N GLU A 110 -23.08 -10.55 -9.16
CA GLU A 110 -21.72 -10.76 -8.68
C GLU A 110 -20.66 -10.23 -9.67
N ASP A 111 -20.87 -10.44 -10.99
CA ASP A 111 -19.98 -9.95 -12.04
C ASP A 111 -19.96 -8.42 -12.12
N GLU A 112 -21.13 -7.80 -11.96
CA GLU A 112 -21.24 -6.34 -11.94
C GLU A 112 -20.60 -5.74 -10.69
N GLN A 113 -20.82 -6.33 -9.51
CA GLN A 113 -20.16 -5.92 -8.26
C GLN A 113 -18.64 -6.03 -8.39
N ALA A 114 -18.14 -7.13 -8.96
CA ALA A 114 -16.71 -7.31 -9.21
C ALA A 114 -16.12 -6.25 -10.14
N ALA A 115 -16.92 -5.71 -11.07
CA ALA A 115 -16.49 -4.71 -12.03
C ALA A 115 -16.50 -3.27 -11.48
N VAL A 116 -17.25 -2.97 -10.41
CA VAL A 116 -17.41 -1.61 -9.87
C VAL A 116 -16.07 -0.93 -9.54
N PRO A 117 -15.14 -1.54 -8.76
CA PRO A 117 -13.87 -0.89 -8.44
C PRO A 117 -13.06 -0.54 -9.70
N GLY A 118 -13.02 -1.46 -10.67
CA GLY A 118 -12.31 -1.25 -11.94
C GLY A 118 -12.91 -0.14 -12.80
N LYS A 119 -14.24 0.03 -12.79
CA LYS A 119 -14.92 1.13 -13.50
C LYS A 119 -14.58 2.48 -12.84
N ILE A 120 -14.68 2.58 -11.52
CA ILE A 120 -14.31 3.78 -10.77
C ILE A 120 -12.85 4.14 -11.04
N TYR A 121 -11.93 3.18 -10.90
CA TYR A 121 -10.51 3.39 -11.18
C TYR A 121 -10.28 3.97 -12.58
N LYS A 122 -10.90 3.41 -13.62
CA LYS A 122 -10.75 3.90 -14.99
C LYS A 122 -11.28 5.32 -15.18
N MET A 123 -12.36 5.69 -14.50
CA MET A 123 -12.89 7.05 -14.54
C MET A 123 -11.90 8.04 -13.90
N LEU A 124 -11.35 7.70 -12.74
CA LEU A 124 -10.34 8.52 -12.05
C LEU A 124 -9.04 8.65 -12.85
N GLU A 125 -8.62 7.57 -13.50
CA GLU A 125 -7.43 7.57 -14.38
C GLU A 125 -7.65 8.44 -15.62
N ALA A 126 -8.84 8.37 -16.23
CA ALA A 126 -9.20 9.18 -17.39
C ALA A 126 -9.20 10.70 -17.09
N GLU A 127 -9.59 11.08 -15.87
CA GLU A 127 -9.54 12.47 -15.39
C GLU A 127 -8.13 12.88 -14.90
N GLY A 128 -7.18 11.94 -14.87
CA GLY A 128 -5.81 12.22 -14.39
C GLY A 128 -5.71 12.44 -12.88
N VAL A 129 -6.70 12.00 -12.12
CA VAL A 129 -6.82 12.28 -10.67
C VAL A 129 -6.14 11.22 -9.82
N GLY A 130 -5.97 10.00 -10.35
CA GLY A 130 -5.37 8.94 -9.58
C GLY A 130 -5.04 7.71 -10.42
N TYR A 131 -3.99 7.02 -9.99
CA TYR A 131 -3.41 5.88 -10.69
C TYR A 131 -3.21 4.70 -9.73
N ASP A 132 -3.24 3.47 -10.27
CA ASP A 132 -2.94 2.23 -9.54
C ASP A 132 -3.83 1.97 -8.31
N PHE A 133 -5.12 2.32 -8.39
CA PHE A 133 -6.09 2.10 -7.30
C PHE A 133 -6.70 0.70 -7.29
N ASN A 134 -6.46 -0.10 -8.31
CA ASN A 134 -6.98 -1.47 -8.39
C ASN A 134 -6.38 -2.37 -7.29
N GLY A 135 -7.18 -3.30 -6.81
CA GLY A 135 -6.72 -4.41 -5.99
C GLY A 135 -5.80 -5.37 -6.76
N TYR A 136 -5.12 -6.26 -6.04
CA TYR A 136 -4.40 -7.37 -6.66
C TYR A 136 -5.37 -8.36 -7.32
N ARG A 137 -4.88 -9.14 -8.31
CA ARG A 137 -5.66 -10.12 -9.08
C ARG A 137 -6.53 -11.03 -8.21
N ASP A 138 -5.97 -11.52 -7.10
CA ASP A 138 -6.60 -12.51 -6.22
C ASP A 138 -7.22 -11.86 -4.96
N ALA A 139 -7.30 -10.52 -4.91
CA ALA A 139 -7.97 -9.80 -3.83
C ALA A 139 -9.47 -9.69 -4.09
N PRO A 140 -10.31 -9.56 -3.05
CA PRO A 140 -11.70 -9.18 -3.23
C PRO A 140 -11.83 -7.88 -4.01
N PRO A 141 -12.95 -7.67 -4.77
CA PRO A 141 -13.20 -6.42 -5.48
C PRO A 141 -13.12 -5.22 -4.54
N SER A 142 -12.09 -4.38 -4.71
CA SER A 142 -11.78 -3.30 -3.78
C SER A 142 -10.98 -2.20 -4.45
N LEU A 143 -10.96 -1.02 -3.86
CA LEU A 143 -9.97 0.01 -4.14
C LEU A 143 -8.90 0.00 -3.05
N ARG A 144 -7.68 0.31 -3.45
CA ARG A 144 -6.50 0.39 -2.59
C ARG A 144 -5.84 1.75 -2.77
N ILE A 145 -5.82 2.55 -1.72
CA ILE A 145 -5.23 3.88 -1.75
C ILE A 145 -3.92 3.87 -0.94
N TRP A 146 -2.85 4.35 -1.57
CA TRP A 146 -1.57 4.53 -0.91
C TRP A 146 -1.63 5.73 0.05
N CYS A 147 -1.40 5.46 1.34
CA CYS A 147 -1.42 6.44 2.43
C CYS A 147 -0.05 6.57 3.11
N GLY A 148 1.02 6.04 2.53
CA GLY A 148 2.37 6.09 3.11
C GLY A 148 2.89 7.52 3.26
N GLY A 149 4.01 7.67 3.99
CA GLY A 149 4.57 8.97 4.34
C GLY A 149 5.08 9.83 3.16
N THR A 150 4.98 9.32 1.92
CA THR A 150 5.40 10.03 0.69
C THR A 150 4.28 10.77 -0.02
N VAL A 151 3.05 10.69 0.48
CA VAL A 151 1.90 11.47 -0.02
C VAL A 151 1.43 12.47 1.04
N GLU A 152 0.71 13.50 0.61
CA GLU A 152 0.18 14.52 1.50
C GLU A 152 -1.29 14.20 1.85
N SER A 153 -1.68 14.46 3.11
CA SER A 153 -3.06 14.25 3.56
C SER A 153 -4.07 15.07 2.75
N GLU A 154 -3.65 16.25 2.26
CA GLU A 154 -4.49 17.11 1.43
C GLU A 154 -4.79 16.48 0.06
N ASP A 155 -3.85 15.75 -0.53
CA ASP A 155 -4.07 15.06 -1.80
C ASP A 155 -5.07 13.92 -1.64
N ILE A 156 -5.01 13.19 -0.53
CA ILE A 156 -6.02 12.17 -0.18
C ILE A 156 -7.39 12.82 0.03
N ALA A 157 -7.45 13.94 0.75
CA ALA A 157 -8.70 14.66 0.96
C ALA A 157 -9.31 15.16 -0.36
N ARG A 158 -8.49 15.62 -1.31
CA ARG A 158 -8.93 16.04 -2.65
C ARG A 158 -9.38 14.88 -3.52
N LEU A 159 -8.85 13.68 -3.31
CA LEU A 159 -9.25 12.47 -4.06
C LEU A 159 -10.67 12.01 -3.68
N ILE A 160 -11.09 12.18 -2.44
CA ILE A 160 -12.39 11.69 -1.94
C ILE A 160 -13.58 12.15 -2.79
N PRO A 161 -13.77 13.45 -3.09
CA PRO A 161 -14.88 13.91 -3.94
C PRO A 161 -14.89 13.28 -5.34
N TRP A 162 -13.74 12.93 -5.87
CA TRP A 162 -13.64 12.25 -7.15
C TRP A 162 -14.11 10.80 -7.10
N ILE A 163 -13.81 10.10 -5.99
CA ILE A 163 -14.33 8.74 -5.76
C ILE A 163 -15.87 8.81 -5.63
N GLU A 164 -16.39 9.79 -4.89
CA GLU A 164 -17.83 10.01 -4.72
C GLU A 164 -18.52 10.32 -6.06
N TRP A 165 -17.92 11.20 -6.87
CA TRP A 165 -18.39 11.49 -8.20
C TRP A 165 -18.43 10.24 -9.09
N ALA A 166 -17.34 9.49 -9.15
CA ALA A 166 -17.26 8.30 -9.97
C ALA A 166 -18.28 7.22 -9.54
N PHE A 167 -18.50 7.07 -8.22
CA PHE A 167 -19.53 6.19 -7.69
C PHE A 167 -20.94 6.65 -8.08
N ALA A 168 -21.22 7.94 -7.99
CA ALA A 168 -22.52 8.51 -8.38
C ALA A 168 -22.79 8.38 -9.89
N GLU A 169 -21.77 8.48 -10.74
CA GLU A 169 -21.92 8.28 -12.19
C GLU A 169 -22.33 6.84 -12.54
N LEU A 170 -21.89 5.84 -11.78
CA LEU A 170 -22.26 4.45 -12.01
C LEU A 170 -23.71 4.12 -11.64
N GLN A 171 -24.37 5.00 -10.89
CA GLN A 171 -25.76 4.83 -10.46
C GLN A 171 -26.78 5.45 -11.44
N LYS A 172 -26.30 6.12 -12.46
CA LYS A 172 -27.16 6.71 -13.53
C LYS A 172 -27.57 5.67 -14.57
#